data_a062e87a7290595d7b17a0ac807cecce
#
_entry.id   a062e87a7290595d7b17a0ac807cecce
#
_cell.length_a   1.000
_cell.length_b   1.000
_cell.length_c   1.000
_cell.angle_alpha   90.00
_cell.angle_beta   90.00
_cell.angle_gamma   90.00
#
_symmetry.space_group_name_H-M   'P 1'
#
loop_
_entity.id
_entity.type
_entity.pdbx_description
1 polymer ?
#
loop_
_entity_poly.entity_id
_entity_poly.type
_entity_poly.pdbx_seq_one_letter_code
_entity_poly.pdbx_strand_id
1 'polypeptide(L)'
;HPEPSLFGTTPEARGVIDQAWPHLEGLGLADGADRGRFRFAGSVAEAVADADLVQESAPEREDLKIGLFAEMDRHARPDTILASSSSAFLPSHLQSQCEHPERVVIGHPFAPSYLMPLVEVVAGEKTSQEAIAWSRDFYETVGKRSVVLKKEIEGYIANRFQMVVFEEALRLVEDGICDWEAIDLSITEGPGLRWPFLGSLSTNHLAGGKGGLAHAIDMWGWQGSEENRASALASIAERFGHMPMAELESWRDDNLMRLIKGRRAVPPAKT
;
A
#
# COMPACT_ATOMS: atom_id res chain seq x y z
N HIS A 1 -16.80 15.42 -12.45
CA HIS A 1 -15.86 14.32 -12.70
C HIS A 1 -16.55 13.32 -13.62
N PRO A 2 -15.86 12.76 -14.63
CA PRO A 2 -16.42 11.70 -15.46
C PRO A 2 -16.83 10.49 -14.60
N GLU A 3 -17.84 9.77 -15.05
CA GLU A 3 -18.27 8.56 -14.36
C GLU A 3 -17.21 7.46 -14.51
N PRO A 4 -16.91 6.67 -13.45
CA PRO A 4 -15.96 5.58 -13.57
C PRO A 4 -16.47 4.52 -14.56
N SER A 5 -15.63 4.12 -15.49
CA SER A 5 -15.90 3.03 -16.43
C SER A 5 -15.18 1.76 -15.97
N LEU A 6 -15.85 0.62 -16.05
CA LEU A 6 -15.29 -0.70 -15.73
C LEU A 6 -15.34 -1.56 -16.98
N PHE A 7 -14.20 -2.15 -17.32
CA PHE A 7 -14.09 -3.17 -18.35
C PHE A 7 -13.73 -4.51 -17.69
N GLY A 8 -14.53 -5.56 -17.94
CA GLY A 8 -14.35 -6.89 -17.33
C GLY A 8 -15.69 -7.61 -17.13
N THR A 9 -15.66 -8.70 -16.34
CA THR A 9 -16.86 -9.51 -16.08
C THR A 9 -17.82 -8.76 -15.15
N THR A 10 -18.92 -8.33 -15.73
CA THR A 10 -19.91 -7.41 -15.17
C THR A 10 -20.52 -7.84 -13.82
N PRO A 11 -20.93 -9.13 -13.62
CA PRO A 11 -21.57 -9.55 -12.37
C PRO A 11 -20.61 -9.57 -11.18
N GLU A 12 -19.36 -9.99 -11.40
CA GLU A 12 -18.34 -10.11 -10.35
C GLU A 12 -17.90 -8.74 -9.84
N ALA A 13 -17.61 -7.79 -10.74
CA ALA A 13 -17.23 -6.43 -10.36
C ALA A 13 -18.34 -5.73 -9.57
N ARG A 14 -19.61 -5.89 -9.97
CA ARG A 14 -20.75 -5.36 -9.24
C ARG A 14 -20.87 -5.97 -7.86
N GLY A 15 -20.68 -7.29 -7.74
CA GLY A 15 -20.70 -8.00 -6.46
C GLY A 15 -19.64 -7.50 -5.48
N VAL A 16 -18.43 -7.19 -5.94
CA VAL A 16 -17.37 -6.61 -5.11
C VAL A 16 -17.77 -5.21 -4.61
N ILE A 17 -18.35 -4.38 -5.48
CA ILE A 17 -18.80 -3.04 -5.10
C ILE A 17 -19.94 -3.10 -4.09
N ASP A 18 -20.94 -3.96 -4.31
CA ASP A 18 -22.07 -4.14 -3.40
C ASP A 18 -21.62 -4.66 -2.03
N GLN A 19 -20.58 -5.50 -1.97
CA GLN A 19 -19.97 -5.96 -0.72
C GLN A 19 -19.18 -4.86 -0.01
N ALA A 20 -18.46 -4.02 -0.75
CA ALA A 20 -17.64 -2.95 -0.20
C ALA A 20 -18.47 -1.76 0.32
N TRP A 21 -19.60 -1.47 -0.34
CA TRP A 21 -20.37 -0.26 -0.11
C TRP A 21 -20.80 -0.02 1.34
N PRO A 22 -21.39 -1.00 2.07
CA PRO A 22 -21.76 -0.81 3.48
C PRO A 22 -20.58 -0.45 4.39
N HIS A 23 -19.38 -0.95 4.08
CA HIS A 23 -18.17 -0.62 4.84
C HIS A 23 -17.71 0.81 4.56
N LEU A 24 -17.81 1.26 3.31
CA LEU A 24 -17.51 2.64 2.92
C LEU A 24 -18.52 3.63 3.54
N GLU A 25 -19.82 3.28 3.59
CA GLU A 25 -20.84 4.05 4.31
C GLU A 25 -20.49 4.19 5.81
N GLY A 26 -20.03 3.09 6.42
CA GLY A 26 -19.59 3.09 7.83
C GLY A 26 -18.35 3.95 8.11
N LEU A 27 -17.49 4.17 7.11
CA LEU A 27 -16.31 5.04 7.18
C LEU A 27 -16.62 6.51 6.85
N GLY A 28 -17.76 6.78 6.24
CA GLY A 28 -18.16 8.08 5.74
C GLY A 28 -17.85 8.26 4.26
N LEU A 29 -18.88 8.36 3.45
CA LEU A 29 -18.78 8.65 2.02
C LEU A 29 -18.55 10.14 1.78
N ALA A 30 -17.89 10.46 0.65
CA ALA A 30 -17.83 11.83 0.17
C ALA A 30 -19.23 12.34 -0.24
N ASP A 31 -19.43 13.65 -0.16
CA ASP A 31 -20.68 14.29 -0.60
C ASP A 31 -20.99 13.94 -2.05
N GLY A 32 -22.23 13.48 -2.30
CA GLY A 32 -22.68 13.09 -3.63
C GLY A 32 -22.14 11.73 -4.11
N ALA A 33 -21.54 10.92 -3.24
CA ALA A 33 -21.18 9.56 -3.59
C ALA A 33 -22.41 8.72 -3.94
N ASP A 34 -22.38 8.07 -5.08
CA ASP A 34 -23.48 7.26 -5.58
C ASP A 34 -22.93 6.03 -6.32
N ARG A 35 -23.25 4.84 -5.83
CA ARG A 35 -22.83 3.57 -6.45
C ARG A 35 -23.49 3.31 -7.81
N GLY A 36 -24.52 4.06 -8.17
CA GLY A 36 -25.17 3.98 -9.47
C GLY A 36 -24.42 4.69 -10.59
N ARG A 37 -23.38 5.46 -10.27
CA ARG A 37 -22.62 6.27 -11.24
C ARG A 37 -21.65 5.46 -12.11
N PHE A 38 -21.29 4.25 -11.75
CA PHE A 38 -20.40 3.46 -12.58
C PHE A 38 -21.13 2.68 -13.65
N ARG A 39 -20.48 2.57 -14.79
CA ARG A 39 -20.96 1.89 -16.00
C ARG A 39 -19.95 0.85 -16.46
N PHE A 40 -20.42 -0.09 -17.26
CA PHE A 40 -19.57 -1.07 -17.91
C PHE A 40 -19.37 -0.66 -19.37
N ALA A 41 -18.12 -0.69 -19.81
CA ALA A 41 -17.73 -0.43 -21.18
C ALA A 41 -17.68 -1.73 -21.99
N GLY A 42 -17.96 -1.64 -23.28
CA GLY A 42 -17.92 -2.77 -24.21
C GLY A 42 -16.52 -3.12 -24.71
N SER A 43 -15.53 -2.22 -24.50
CA SER A 43 -14.15 -2.40 -24.92
C SER A 43 -13.19 -1.59 -24.05
N VAL A 44 -11.89 -1.92 -24.12
CA VAL A 44 -10.84 -1.11 -23.49
C VAL A 44 -10.86 0.32 -24.03
N ALA A 45 -10.97 0.48 -25.34
CA ALA A 45 -11.02 1.79 -25.98
C ALA A 45 -12.14 2.67 -25.42
N GLU A 46 -13.37 2.10 -25.27
CA GLU A 46 -14.50 2.82 -24.66
C GLU A 46 -14.25 3.16 -23.20
N ALA A 47 -13.64 2.24 -22.44
CA ALA A 47 -13.41 2.43 -21.02
C ALA A 47 -12.44 3.57 -20.71
N VAL A 48 -11.43 3.78 -21.58
CA VAL A 48 -10.32 4.71 -21.32
C VAL A 48 -10.46 6.06 -22.02
N ALA A 49 -11.39 6.19 -22.99
CA ALA A 49 -11.48 7.35 -23.89
C ALA A 49 -11.59 8.71 -23.19
N ASP A 50 -12.34 8.76 -22.08
CA ASP A 50 -12.58 9.99 -21.32
C ASP A 50 -12.02 9.94 -19.89
N ALA A 51 -11.18 8.92 -19.58
CA ALA A 51 -10.66 8.73 -18.23
C ALA A 51 -9.54 9.73 -17.90
N ASP A 52 -9.52 10.23 -16.66
CA ASP A 52 -8.38 10.97 -16.10
C ASP A 52 -7.33 10.00 -15.53
N LEU A 53 -7.79 8.88 -14.96
CA LEU A 53 -6.98 7.77 -14.48
C LEU A 53 -7.57 6.44 -14.94
N VAL A 54 -6.72 5.55 -15.39
CA VAL A 54 -7.05 4.13 -15.58
C VAL A 54 -6.31 3.33 -14.51
N GLN A 55 -7.05 2.58 -13.68
CA GLN A 55 -6.49 1.64 -12.71
C GLN A 55 -6.63 0.23 -13.26
N GLU A 56 -5.58 -0.33 -13.84
CA GLU A 56 -5.55 -1.68 -14.39
C GLU A 56 -5.44 -2.72 -13.25
N SER A 57 -6.31 -3.73 -13.27
CA SER A 57 -6.36 -4.82 -12.30
C SER A 57 -6.63 -6.18 -12.97
N ALA A 58 -6.11 -6.38 -14.18
CA ALA A 58 -6.20 -7.63 -14.92
C ALA A 58 -5.37 -8.75 -14.22
N PRO A 59 -5.56 -10.03 -14.60
CA PRO A 59 -4.78 -11.13 -14.04
C PRO A 59 -3.28 -10.89 -14.08
N GLU A 60 -2.55 -11.39 -13.07
CA GLU A 60 -1.12 -11.14 -12.86
C GLU A 60 -0.28 -11.95 -13.86
N ARG A 61 -0.32 -11.52 -15.12
CA ARG A 61 0.42 -12.05 -16.26
C ARG A 61 1.08 -10.88 -17.00
N GLU A 62 2.40 -10.88 -17.05
CA GLU A 62 3.19 -9.78 -17.59
C GLU A 62 2.89 -9.51 -19.07
N ASP A 63 2.85 -10.59 -19.89
CA ASP A 63 2.52 -10.52 -21.31
C ASP A 63 1.16 -9.88 -21.59
N LEU A 64 0.15 -10.26 -20.80
CA LEU A 64 -1.19 -9.71 -20.89
C LEU A 64 -1.20 -8.22 -20.52
N LYS A 65 -0.54 -7.86 -19.42
CA LYS A 65 -0.51 -6.46 -18.95
C LYS A 65 0.24 -5.56 -19.91
N ILE A 66 1.38 -5.97 -20.45
CA ILE A 66 2.12 -5.21 -21.47
C ILE A 66 1.23 -4.93 -22.70
N GLY A 67 0.54 -5.95 -23.22
CA GLY A 67 -0.39 -5.77 -24.33
C GLY A 67 -1.57 -4.84 -24.00
N LEU A 68 -2.12 -4.97 -22.80
CA LEU A 68 -3.21 -4.13 -22.33
C LEU A 68 -2.78 -2.66 -22.14
N PHE A 69 -1.59 -2.42 -21.60
CA PHE A 69 -1.05 -1.06 -21.47
C PHE A 69 -0.83 -0.41 -22.84
N ALA A 70 -0.30 -1.14 -23.82
CA ALA A 70 -0.16 -0.66 -25.20
C ALA A 70 -1.52 -0.37 -25.85
N GLU A 71 -2.56 -1.15 -25.55
CA GLU A 71 -3.93 -0.88 -26.02
C GLU A 71 -4.54 0.36 -25.36
N MET A 72 -4.45 0.46 -24.04
CA MET A 72 -4.94 1.62 -23.29
C MET A 72 -4.25 2.91 -23.74
N ASP A 73 -2.93 2.86 -23.92
CA ASP A 73 -2.12 4.00 -24.33
C ASP A 73 -2.55 4.60 -25.69
N ARG A 74 -2.92 3.74 -26.65
CA ARG A 74 -3.40 4.18 -27.97
C ARG A 74 -4.78 4.84 -27.96
N HIS A 75 -5.61 4.54 -26.97
CA HIS A 75 -7.01 4.97 -26.93
C HIS A 75 -7.31 6.01 -25.86
N ALA A 76 -6.47 6.11 -24.83
CA ALA A 76 -6.62 7.11 -23.79
C ALA A 76 -6.19 8.51 -24.27
N ARG A 77 -6.74 9.54 -23.65
CA ARG A 77 -6.29 10.92 -23.88
C ARG A 77 -4.80 11.08 -23.50
N PRO A 78 -4.09 12.06 -24.08
CA PRO A 78 -2.67 12.27 -23.80
C PRO A 78 -2.35 12.54 -22.32
N ASP A 79 -3.28 13.12 -21.58
CA ASP A 79 -3.17 13.51 -20.17
C ASP A 79 -3.66 12.44 -19.17
N THR A 80 -4.22 11.31 -19.67
CA THR A 80 -4.67 10.20 -18.84
C THR A 80 -3.50 9.48 -18.19
N ILE A 81 -3.54 9.29 -16.89
CA ILE A 81 -2.57 8.43 -16.18
C ILE A 81 -2.99 6.96 -16.31
N LEU A 82 -2.05 6.10 -16.67
CA LEU A 82 -2.24 4.65 -16.75
C LEU A 82 -1.53 3.98 -15.58
N ALA A 83 -2.30 3.56 -14.58
CA ALA A 83 -1.80 2.92 -13.37
C ALA A 83 -2.09 1.42 -13.37
N SER A 84 -1.15 0.60 -12.89
CA SER A 84 -1.36 -0.83 -12.63
C SER A 84 -1.48 -1.13 -11.15
N SER A 85 -2.38 -2.04 -10.79
CA SER A 85 -2.46 -2.65 -9.46
C SER A 85 -1.52 -3.84 -9.29
N SER A 86 -0.63 -4.12 -10.24
CA SER A 86 0.32 -5.23 -10.15
C SER A 86 1.13 -5.16 -8.85
N SER A 87 1.30 -6.31 -8.21
CA SER A 87 2.10 -6.47 -7.00
C SER A 87 3.51 -7.02 -7.26
N ALA A 88 3.80 -7.43 -8.50
CA ALA A 88 5.04 -8.12 -8.84
C ALA A 88 5.84 -7.43 -9.96
N PHE A 89 5.18 -6.93 -11.02
CA PHE A 89 5.86 -6.48 -12.22
C PHE A 89 6.40 -5.07 -12.11
N LEU A 90 7.58 -4.86 -12.70
CA LEU A 90 8.20 -3.53 -12.77
C LEU A 90 7.45 -2.63 -13.77
N PRO A 91 7.17 -1.38 -13.42
CA PRO A 91 6.50 -0.46 -14.34
C PRO A 91 7.28 -0.23 -15.65
N SER A 92 8.62 -0.32 -15.63
CA SER A 92 9.45 -0.27 -16.84
C SER A 92 9.12 -1.36 -17.86
N HIS A 93 8.74 -2.56 -17.37
CA HIS A 93 8.29 -3.65 -18.26
C HIS A 93 6.89 -3.36 -18.82
N LEU A 94 5.96 -2.92 -17.97
CA LEU A 94 4.57 -2.64 -18.37
C LEU A 94 4.49 -1.51 -19.41
N GLN A 95 5.36 -0.50 -19.31
CA GLN A 95 5.41 0.62 -20.25
C GLN A 95 6.18 0.33 -21.56
N SER A 96 6.78 -0.86 -21.71
CA SER A 96 7.75 -1.17 -22.78
C SER A 96 7.19 -1.04 -24.19
N GLN A 97 5.89 -1.26 -24.39
CA GLN A 97 5.22 -1.17 -25.68
C GLN A 97 4.31 0.05 -25.83
N CYS A 98 4.31 0.97 -24.84
CA CYS A 98 3.56 2.21 -24.92
C CYS A 98 4.26 3.24 -25.82
N GLU A 99 3.47 4.01 -26.56
CA GLU A 99 3.95 5.17 -27.34
C GLU A 99 4.20 6.37 -26.42
N HIS A 100 3.44 6.46 -25.32
CA HIS A 100 3.49 7.49 -24.28
C HIS A 100 3.79 6.90 -22.90
N PRO A 101 5.00 6.27 -22.71
CA PRO A 101 5.35 5.58 -21.47
C PRO A 101 5.50 6.51 -20.26
N GLU A 102 5.64 7.83 -20.47
CA GLU A 102 5.83 8.84 -19.42
C GLU A 102 4.65 8.96 -18.45
N ARG A 103 3.46 8.47 -18.83
CA ARG A 103 2.21 8.49 -18.04
C ARG A 103 1.87 7.16 -17.39
N VAL A 104 2.75 6.15 -17.52
CA VAL A 104 2.56 4.83 -16.92
C VAL A 104 3.20 4.76 -15.55
N VAL A 105 2.43 4.32 -14.54
CA VAL A 105 2.88 4.15 -13.16
C VAL A 105 2.37 2.82 -12.59
N ILE A 106 2.95 2.36 -11.51
CA ILE A 106 2.28 1.45 -10.59
C ILE A 106 1.53 2.30 -9.56
N GLY A 107 0.26 1.97 -9.31
CA GLY A 107 -0.51 2.42 -8.17
C GLY A 107 -0.96 1.18 -7.41
N HIS A 108 -0.08 0.61 -6.58
CA HIS A 108 -0.27 -0.68 -5.92
C HIS A 108 -1.09 -0.53 -4.63
N PRO A 109 -2.39 -0.90 -4.62
CA PRO A 109 -3.21 -0.90 -3.43
C PRO A 109 -3.02 -2.20 -2.64
N PHE A 110 -3.35 -2.16 -1.34
CA PHE A 110 -3.41 -3.36 -0.51
C PHE A 110 -4.83 -3.89 -0.37
N ALA A 111 -4.97 -5.22 -0.34
CA ALA A 111 -6.26 -5.88 -0.13
C ALA A 111 -6.66 -5.91 1.35
N PRO A 112 -7.94 -5.68 1.69
CA PRO A 112 -9.01 -5.24 0.79
C PRO A 112 -8.89 -3.75 0.45
N SER A 113 -8.82 -3.42 -0.86
CA SER A 113 -8.48 -2.08 -1.33
C SER A 113 -9.43 -0.98 -0.88
N TYR A 114 -10.67 -1.30 -0.59
CA TYR A 114 -11.67 -0.34 -0.09
C TYR A 114 -11.50 0.03 1.39
N LEU A 115 -10.73 -0.75 2.18
CA LEU A 115 -10.43 -0.47 3.59
C LEU A 115 -8.97 -0.09 3.84
N MET A 116 -8.04 -0.74 3.11
CA MET A 116 -6.61 -0.48 3.31
C MET A 116 -6.22 0.85 2.69
N PRO A 117 -5.66 1.79 3.47
CA PRO A 117 -5.36 3.12 2.97
C PRO A 117 -4.09 3.18 2.10
N LEU A 118 -3.15 2.24 2.23
CA LEU A 118 -1.87 2.30 1.53
C LEU A 118 -2.04 2.15 0.02
N VAL A 119 -1.37 3.05 -0.73
CA VAL A 119 -1.05 2.87 -2.16
C VAL A 119 0.42 3.18 -2.36
N GLU A 120 1.16 2.23 -2.93
CA GLU A 120 2.55 2.45 -3.34
C GLU A 120 2.58 2.95 -4.78
N VAL A 121 3.15 4.14 -5.00
CA VAL A 121 3.32 4.75 -6.32
C VAL A 121 4.74 4.49 -6.78
N VAL A 122 4.89 3.77 -7.88
CA VAL A 122 6.20 3.38 -8.41
C VAL A 122 6.34 3.83 -9.86
N ALA A 123 7.42 4.55 -10.12
CA ALA A 123 7.81 5.01 -11.45
C ALA A 123 8.62 3.95 -12.18
N GLY A 124 8.37 3.77 -13.48
CA GLY A 124 9.30 3.11 -14.39
C GLY A 124 10.37 4.06 -14.90
N GLU A 125 11.32 3.54 -15.66
CA GLU A 125 12.45 4.31 -16.22
C GLU A 125 12.01 5.54 -17.05
N LYS A 126 10.84 5.45 -17.70
CA LYS A 126 10.33 6.52 -18.58
C LYS A 126 9.20 7.32 -17.97
N THR A 127 8.77 7.00 -16.75
CA THR A 127 7.67 7.71 -16.07
C THR A 127 8.08 9.14 -15.73
N SER A 128 7.24 10.12 -16.05
CA SER A 128 7.49 11.52 -15.76
C SER A 128 7.26 11.86 -14.28
N GLN A 129 7.91 12.92 -13.81
CA GLN A 129 7.70 13.42 -12.44
C GLN A 129 6.29 13.99 -12.25
N GLU A 130 5.70 14.53 -13.30
CA GLU A 130 4.33 15.02 -13.34
C GLU A 130 3.33 13.87 -13.13
N ALA A 131 3.53 12.72 -13.78
CA ALA A 131 2.69 11.53 -13.60
C ALA A 131 2.76 10.99 -12.17
N ILE A 132 3.95 10.97 -11.56
CA ILE A 132 4.15 10.55 -10.17
C ILE A 132 3.41 11.51 -9.23
N ALA A 133 3.63 12.81 -9.38
CA ALA A 133 3.00 13.83 -8.52
C ALA A 133 1.48 13.79 -8.64
N TRP A 134 0.95 13.72 -9.85
CA TRP A 134 -0.48 13.63 -10.11
C TRP A 134 -1.09 12.38 -9.49
N SER A 135 -0.44 11.21 -9.66
CA SER A 135 -0.92 9.95 -9.10
C SER A 135 -0.97 9.99 -7.58
N ARG A 136 0.09 10.48 -6.92
CA ARG A 136 0.12 10.68 -5.48
C ARG A 136 -1.05 11.53 -5.01
N ASP A 137 -1.21 12.70 -5.61
CA ASP A 137 -2.23 13.67 -5.22
C ASP A 137 -3.64 13.12 -5.47
N PHE A 138 -3.85 12.40 -6.58
CA PHE A 138 -5.12 11.73 -6.86
C PHE A 138 -5.47 10.70 -5.77
N TYR A 139 -4.55 9.78 -5.45
CA TYR A 139 -4.83 8.77 -4.43
C TYR A 139 -5.12 9.40 -3.05
N GLU A 140 -4.46 10.48 -2.70
CA GLU A 140 -4.73 11.22 -1.47
C GLU A 140 -6.12 11.86 -1.46
N THR A 141 -6.59 12.41 -2.60
CA THR A 141 -7.95 12.97 -2.70
C THR A 141 -9.06 11.93 -2.52
N VAL A 142 -8.79 10.66 -2.84
CA VAL A 142 -9.73 9.55 -2.61
C VAL A 142 -9.50 8.84 -1.28
N GLY A 143 -8.80 9.49 -0.34
CA GLY A 143 -8.62 9.01 1.04
C GLY A 143 -7.53 7.96 1.22
N LYS A 144 -6.68 7.73 0.22
CA LYS A 144 -5.52 6.85 0.34
C LYS A 144 -4.33 7.56 1.00
N ARG A 145 -3.34 6.77 1.38
CA ARG A 145 -2.04 7.21 1.87
C ARG A 145 -0.98 6.73 0.90
N SER A 146 -0.44 7.64 0.12
CA SER A 146 0.52 7.33 -0.92
C SER A 146 1.94 7.25 -0.39
N VAL A 147 2.66 6.22 -0.81
CA VAL A 147 4.11 6.09 -0.61
C VAL A 147 4.77 6.05 -1.99
N VAL A 148 5.54 7.08 -2.31
CA VAL A 148 6.27 7.14 -3.58
C VAL A 148 7.63 6.46 -3.42
N LEU A 149 7.89 5.43 -4.21
CA LEU A 149 9.18 4.76 -4.24
C LEU A 149 10.19 5.57 -5.07
N LYS A 150 11.42 5.66 -4.58
CA LYS A 150 12.51 6.36 -5.29
C LYS A 150 13.05 5.58 -6.48
N LYS A 151 12.83 4.27 -6.51
CA LYS A 151 13.23 3.36 -7.59
C LYS A 151 12.25 2.19 -7.64
N GLU A 152 12.03 1.65 -8.82
CA GLU A 152 11.32 0.40 -8.97
C GLU A 152 12.10 -0.77 -8.36
N ILE A 153 11.37 -1.71 -7.79
CA ILE A 153 11.88 -2.95 -7.18
C ILE A 153 10.75 -3.97 -7.17
N GLU A 154 11.06 -5.23 -7.42
CA GLU A 154 10.09 -6.32 -7.33
C GLU A 154 9.50 -6.43 -5.91
N GLY A 155 8.18 -6.61 -5.82
CA GLY A 155 7.44 -6.72 -4.56
C GLY A 155 7.33 -5.42 -3.77
N TYR A 156 7.85 -4.31 -4.28
CA TYR A 156 7.83 -2.96 -3.72
C TYR A 156 8.29 -2.92 -2.25
N ILE A 157 7.67 -2.15 -1.35
CA ILE A 157 8.10 -2.07 0.05
C ILE A 157 7.27 -3.02 0.92
N ALA A 158 5.95 -2.91 0.89
CA ALA A 158 5.10 -3.58 1.87
C ALA A 158 5.03 -5.09 1.67
N ASN A 159 4.98 -5.58 0.41
CA ASN A 159 5.06 -7.02 0.13
C ASN A 159 6.40 -7.60 0.58
N ARG A 160 7.50 -6.88 0.41
CA ARG A 160 8.83 -7.33 0.88
C ARG A 160 8.85 -7.53 2.39
N PHE A 161 8.23 -6.64 3.17
CA PHE A 161 8.09 -6.83 4.62
C PHE A 161 7.23 -8.04 4.96
N GLN A 162 6.11 -8.24 4.26
CA GLN A 162 5.28 -9.42 4.46
C GLN A 162 6.03 -10.72 4.16
N MET A 163 6.82 -10.74 3.07
CA MET A 163 7.62 -11.92 2.70
C MET A 163 8.71 -12.23 3.73
N VAL A 164 9.44 -11.24 4.22
CA VAL A 164 10.47 -11.45 5.27
C VAL A 164 9.86 -12.05 6.53
N VAL A 165 8.68 -11.56 6.96
CA VAL A 165 7.98 -12.12 8.12
C VAL A 165 7.53 -13.56 7.85
N PHE A 166 7.01 -13.84 6.67
CA PHE A 166 6.55 -15.17 6.30
C PHE A 166 7.71 -16.18 6.16
N GLU A 167 8.82 -15.79 5.55
CA GLU A 167 10.03 -16.62 5.42
C GLU A 167 10.64 -16.97 6.78
N GLU A 168 10.64 -16.03 7.72
CA GLU A 168 11.10 -16.30 9.07
C GLU A 168 10.15 -17.23 9.82
N ALA A 169 8.83 -17.05 9.66
CA ALA A 169 7.83 -17.96 10.21
C ALA A 169 8.02 -19.41 9.71
N LEU A 170 8.26 -19.58 8.40
CA LEU A 170 8.57 -20.88 7.78
C LEU A 170 9.80 -21.52 8.46
N ARG A 171 10.90 -20.80 8.62
CA ARG A 171 12.12 -21.30 9.25
C ARG A 171 11.89 -21.75 10.68
N LEU A 172 11.20 -20.95 11.49
CA LEU A 172 10.91 -21.28 12.88
C LEU A 172 10.10 -22.57 13.03
N VAL A 173 9.13 -22.80 12.12
CA VAL A 173 8.33 -24.03 12.12
C VAL A 173 9.16 -25.23 11.61
N GLU A 174 9.93 -25.06 10.52
CA GLU A 174 10.80 -26.13 9.99
C GLU A 174 11.88 -26.58 10.99
N ASP A 175 12.44 -25.63 11.75
CA ASP A 175 13.41 -25.89 12.79
C ASP A 175 12.77 -26.49 14.08
N GLY A 176 11.44 -26.66 14.10
CA GLY A 176 10.70 -27.23 15.25
C GLY A 176 10.69 -26.34 16.48
N ILE A 177 10.90 -25.02 16.31
CA ILE A 177 10.90 -24.05 17.43
C ILE A 177 9.46 -23.82 17.92
N CYS A 178 8.48 -23.78 17.00
CA CYS A 178 7.07 -23.55 17.31
C CYS A 178 6.17 -24.09 16.19
N ASP A 179 4.86 -24.04 16.40
CA ASP A 179 3.82 -24.29 15.39
C ASP A 179 3.28 -23.00 14.76
N TRP A 180 2.45 -23.12 13.75
CA TRP A 180 1.85 -21.98 13.05
C TRP A 180 0.94 -21.13 13.92
N GLU A 181 0.24 -21.73 14.88
CA GLU A 181 -0.64 -21.01 15.81
C GLU A 181 0.19 -20.09 16.72
N ALA A 182 1.32 -20.59 17.21
CA ALA A 182 2.26 -19.78 18.01
C ALA A 182 2.86 -18.61 17.21
N ILE A 183 3.14 -18.79 15.90
CA ILE A 183 3.60 -17.71 15.02
C ILE A 183 2.54 -16.60 14.92
N ASP A 184 1.29 -16.99 14.53
CA ASP A 184 0.22 -16.03 14.37
C ASP A 184 -0.08 -15.26 15.67
N LEU A 185 -0.12 -15.98 16.79
CA LEU A 185 -0.32 -15.39 18.12
C LEU A 185 0.81 -14.43 18.48
N SER A 186 2.06 -14.82 18.25
CA SER A 186 3.23 -13.98 18.54
C SER A 186 3.20 -12.67 17.74
N ILE A 187 2.78 -12.69 16.48
CA ILE A 187 2.66 -11.50 15.65
C ILE A 187 1.47 -10.64 16.10
N THR A 188 0.27 -11.23 16.23
CA THR A 188 -0.97 -10.48 16.46
C THR A 188 -1.09 -9.94 17.88
N GLU A 189 -0.52 -10.61 18.88
CA GLU A 189 -0.50 -10.16 20.29
C GLU A 189 0.78 -9.42 20.67
N GLY A 190 1.80 -9.47 19.82
CA GLY A 190 3.11 -8.86 20.03
C GLY A 190 3.34 -7.62 19.17
N PRO A 191 4.37 -7.64 18.28
CA PRO A 191 4.76 -6.48 17.49
C PRO A 191 3.65 -5.96 16.57
N GLY A 192 2.83 -6.83 16.00
CA GLY A 192 1.74 -6.48 15.11
C GLY A 192 0.71 -5.56 15.76
N LEU A 193 0.53 -5.61 17.08
CA LEU A 193 -0.37 -4.71 17.79
C LEU A 193 0.08 -3.23 17.75
N ARG A 194 1.37 -2.98 17.57
CA ARG A 194 1.93 -1.62 17.48
C ARG A 194 2.02 -1.11 16.04
N TRP A 195 2.14 -2.00 15.06
CA TRP A 195 2.34 -1.64 13.66
C TRP A 195 1.23 -0.79 13.02
N PRO A 196 -0.05 -0.84 13.46
CA PRO A 196 -1.08 0.07 12.93
C PRO A 196 -0.78 1.56 13.12
N PHE A 197 0.10 1.94 14.05
CA PHE A 197 0.44 3.34 14.33
C PHE A 197 1.95 3.61 14.51
N LEU A 198 2.77 2.56 14.67
CA LEU A 198 4.24 2.66 14.79
C LEU A 198 4.91 1.75 13.76
N GLY A 199 5.56 2.32 12.77
CA GLY A 199 6.46 1.58 11.89
C GLY A 199 7.72 1.11 12.61
N SER A 200 8.59 0.34 11.94
CA SER A 200 9.80 -0.24 12.50
C SER A 200 10.71 0.81 13.14
N LEU A 201 11.03 1.89 12.43
CA LEU A 201 11.93 2.94 12.93
C LEU A 201 11.36 3.63 14.19
N SER A 202 10.07 3.94 14.19
CA SER A 202 9.37 4.57 15.33
C SER A 202 9.30 3.66 16.55
N THR A 203 9.10 2.36 16.34
CA THR A 203 9.11 1.34 17.39
C THR A 203 10.48 1.28 18.06
N ASN A 204 11.57 1.26 17.28
CA ASN A 204 12.93 1.23 17.80
C ASN A 204 13.30 2.53 18.52
N HIS A 205 12.79 3.68 18.06
CA HIS A 205 12.96 4.95 18.76
C HIS A 205 12.38 4.92 20.18
N LEU A 206 11.15 4.44 20.32
CA LEU A 206 10.51 4.27 21.64
C LEU A 206 11.24 3.25 22.52
N ALA A 207 11.71 2.14 21.94
CA ALA A 207 12.42 1.11 22.68
C ALA A 207 13.79 1.60 23.23
N GLY A 208 14.39 2.62 22.62
CA GLY A 208 15.61 3.28 23.11
C GLY A 208 15.38 4.19 24.32
N GLY A 209 14.14 4.34 24.80
CA GLY A 209 13.79 5.16 25.96
C GLY A 209 14.28 6.61 25.80
N LYS A 210 14.85 7.20 26.87
CA LYS A 210 15.30 8.61 26.87
C LYS A 210 16.36 8.92 25.78
N GLY A 211 17.14 7.94 25.35
CA GLY A 211 18.13 8.10 24.28
C GLY A 211 17.56 7.91 22.87
N GLY A 212 16.32 7.47 22.76
CA GLY A 212 15.63 7.29 21.51
C GLY A 212 16.31 6.33 20.55
N LEU A 213 16.16 6.57 19.24
CA LEU A 213 16.73 5.69 18.21
C LEU A 213 18.25 5.57 18.29
N ALA A 214 18.96 6.63 18.66
CA ALA A 214 20.42 6.58 18.79
C ALA A 214 20.82 5.53 19.83
N HIS A 215 20.20 5.53 20.99
CA HIS A 215 20.45 4.56 22.03
C HIS A 215 20.04 3.13 21.63
N ALA A 216 18.92 2.97 20.93
CA ALA A 216 18.51 1.67 20.40
C ALA A 216 19.54 1.10 19.42
N ILE A 217 20.09 1.94 18.53
CA ILE A 217 21.16 1.57 17.60
C ILE A 217 22.43 1.15 18.36
N ASP A 218 22.80 1.89 19.40
CA ASP A 218 23.99 1.58 20.19
C ASP A 218 23.85 0.26 20.95
N MET A 219 22.62 -0.09 21.41
CA MET A 219 22.35 -1.36 22.12
C MET A 219 22.30 -2.58 21.19
N TRP A 220 21.67 -2.45 20.02
CA TRP A 220 21.39 -3.60 19.15
C TRP A 220 22.25 -3.66 17.89
N GLY A 221 23.06 -2.64 17.66
CA GLY A 221 23.88 -2.49 16.47
C GLY A 221 23.14 -1.88 15.28
N TRP A 222 23.93 -1.45 14.31
CA TRP A 222 23.48 -0.91 13.04
C TRP A 222 24.15 -1.65 11.88
N GLN A 223 23.36 -2.26 11.00
CA GLN A 223 23.85 -3.04 9.86
C GLN A 223 24.00 -2.22 8.58
N GLY A 224 23.52 -0.97 8.58
CA GLY A 224 23.57 -0.06 7.43
C GLY A 224 24.81 0.82 7.41
N SER A 225 24.94 1.63 6.34
CA SER A 225 25.99 2.65 6.26
C SER A 225 25.77 3.78 7.28
N GLU A 226 26.82 4.56 7.57
CA GLU A 226 26.71 5.75 8.43
C GLU A 226 25.80 6.82 7.81
N GLU A 227 25.75 6.93 6.49
CA GLU A 227 24.80 7.82 5.80
C GLU A 227 23.35 7.40 6.07
N ASN A 228 23.03 6.11 5.98
CA ASN A 228 21.69 5.60 6.30
C ASN A 228 21.36 5.75 7.79
N ARG A 229 22.35 5.59 8.69
CA ARG A 229 22.17 5.85 10.11
C ARG A 229 21.81 7.32 10.36
N ALA A 230 22.55 8.24 9.79
CA ALA A 230 22.28 9.67 9.89
C ALA A 230 20.90 10.03 9.33
N SER A 231 20.53 9.47 8.18
CA SER A 231 19.20 9.65 7.58
C SER A 231 18.07 9.14 8.47
N ALA A 232 18.22 7.97 9.09
CA ALA A 232 17.25 7.41 10.03
C ALA A 232 17.07 8.29 11.27
N LEU A 233 18.16 8.78 11.84
CA LEU A 233 18.13 9.70 12.98
C LEU A 233 17.47 11.04 12.63
N ALA A 234 17.77 11.58 11.46
CA ALA A 234 17.13 12.81 10.96
C ALA A 234 15.62 12.64 10.77
N SER A 235 15.18 11.51 10.15
CA SER A 235 13.75 11.22 9.95
C SER A 235 12.98 11.09 11.27
N ILE A 236 13.59 10.50 12.29
CA ILE A 236 12.97 10.42 13.61
C ILE A 236 12.94 11.77 14.30
N ALA A 237 14.00 12.57 14.20
CA ALA A 237 14.05 13.92 14.77
C ALA A 237 13.00 14.85 14.12
N GLU A 238 12.83 14.77 12.80
CA GLU A 238 11.78 15.51 12.08
C GLU A 238 10.37 15.11 12.57
N ARG A 239 10.14 13.81 12.72
CA ARG A 239 8.81 13.29 13.09
C ARG A 239 8.45 13.50 14.55
N PHE A 240 9.39 13.26 15.47
CA PHE A 240 9.14 13.21 16.92
C PHE A 240 10.02 14.15 17.75
N GLY A 241 10.97 14.87 17.16
CA GLY A 241 11.91 15.70 17.89
C GLY A 241 11.28 16.85 18.69
N HIS A 242 10.04 17.21 18.35
CA HIS A 242 9.24 18.21 19.07
C HIS A 242 8.46 17.62 20.28
N MET A 243 8.44 16.29 20.44
CA MET A 243 7.65 15.59 21.44
C MET A 243 8.56 14.96 22.51
N PRO A 244 8.40 15.29 23.79
CA PRO A 244 9.12 14.59 24.86
C PRO A 244 8.84 13.08 24.87
N MET A 245 9.82 12.26 25.19
CA MET A 245 9.68 10.79 25.18
C MET A 245 8.49 10.31 26.01
N ALA A 246 8.26 10.88 27.19
CA ALA A 246 7.13 10.52 28.07
C ALA A 246 5.76 10.82 27.41
N GLU A 247 5.66 11.88 26.60
CA GLU A 247 4.45 12.20 25.84
C GLU A 247 4.25 11.20 24.70
N LEU A 248 5.32 10.83 24.01
CA LEU A 248 5.27 9.82 22.94
C LEU A 248 4.91 8.42 23.49
N GLU A 249 5.40 8.06 24.68
CA GLU A 249 5.02 6.84 25.38
C GLU A 249 3.53 6.86 25.76
N SER A 250 3.03 7.95 26.31
CA SER A 250 1.60 8.13 26.63
C SER A 250 0.73 8.03 25.38
N TRP A 251 1.12 8.68 24.29
CA TRP A 251 0.43 8.59 23.01
C TRP A 251 0.39 7.14 22.48
N ARG A 252 1.48 6.39 22.59
CA ARG A 252 1.52 4.95 22.25
C ARG A 252 0.51 4.16 23.08
N ASP A 253 0.52 4.36 24.39
CA ASP A 253 -0.32 3.61 25.33
C ASP A 253 -1.82 3.89 25.08
N ASP A 254 -2.18 5.13 24.79
CA ASP A 254 -3.55 5.52 24.44
C ASP A 254 -4.00 4.84 23.14
N ASN A 255 -3.14 4.77 22.12
CA ASN A 255 -3.48 4.08 20.87
C ASN A 255 -3.59 2.57 21.06
N LEU A 256 -2.69 1.95 21.83
CA LEU A 256 -2.79 0.54 22.20
C LEU A 256 -4.11 0.23 22.95
N MET A 257 -4.47 1.04 23.92
CA MET A 257 -5.75 0.86 24.66
C MET A 257 -6.96 0.95 23.74
N ARG A 258 -6.98 1.92 22.79
CA ARG A 258 -8.08 2.04 21.82
C ARG A 258 -8.15 0.81 20.91
N LEU A 259 -7.02 0.36 20.42
CA LEU A 259 -6.95 -0.83 19.56
C LEU A 259 -7.41 -2.09 20.31
N ILE A 260 -6.90 -2.33 21.52
CA ILE A 260 -7.28 -3.49 22.34
C ILE A 260 -8.77 -3.50 22.64
N LYS A 261 -9.35 -2.32 23.00
CA LYS A 261 -10.80 -2.20 23.29
C LYS A 261 -11.68 -2.39 22.05
N GLY A 262 -11.20 -1.95 20.87
CA GLY A 262 -11.95 -2.06 19.61
C GLY A 262 -11.80 -3.42 18.89
N ARG A 263 -10.80 -4.19 19.27
CA ARG A 263 -10.47 -5.46 18.62
C ARG A 263 -11.47 -6.54 19.00
N ARG A 264 -12.03 -7.23 18.00
CA ARG A 264 -12.77 -8.46 18.21
C ARG A 264 -11.79 -9.63 18.30
N ALA A 265 -12.08 -10.60 19.16
CA ALA A 265 -11.31 -11.83 19.20
C ALA A 265 -11.32 -12.53 17.83
N VAL A 266 -10.18 -13.08 17.43
CA VAL A 266 -10.13 -13.98 16.26
C VAL A 266 -11.09 -15.13 16.51
N PRO A 267 -11.96 -15.52 15.54
CA PRO A 267 -12.81 -16.69 15.72
C PRO A 267 -11.95 -17.91 16.06
N PRO A 268 -12.34 -18.71 17.08
CA PRO A 268 -11.60 -19.93 17.37
C PRO A 268 -11.59 -20.86 16.16
N ALA A 269 -10.49 -21.60 15.98
CA ALA A 269 -10.44 -22.65 14.98
C ALA A 269 -11.64 -23.59 15.18
N LYS A 270 -12.29 -24.00 14.09
CA LYS A 270 -13.33 -25.03 14.17
C LYS A 270 -12.68 -26.32 14.66
N THR A 271 -13.03 -26.74 15.86
CA THR A 271 -12.67 -28.08 16.41
C THR A 271 -13.23 -29.20 15.57
#